data_1e5eb626930636ab4abdf38147ceeec1
#
_entry.id   1e5eb626930636ab4abdf38147ceeec1
#
_cell.length_a   1.000
_cell.length_b   1.000
_cell.length_c   1.000
_cell.angle_alpha   90.00
_cell.angle_beta   90.00
_cell.angle_gamma   90.00
#
_symmetry.space_group_name_H-M   'P 1'
#
loop_
_entity.id
_entity.type
_entity.pdbx_description
1 polymer ?
#
loop_
_entity_poly.entity_id
_entity_poly.type
_entity_poly.pdbx_seq_one_letter_code
_entity_poly.pdbx_strand_id
1 'polypeptide(L)'
;MTNKKNIYPSGVFKCIIMVTLFLTTITVEAKKKATPATWPDGTVMDAWFTNKTKINPETLGRQYMVTDYGVNNDSTIVQTTALQKVIDKAAKEGGGVVVVPEGTFLTGALFFRQGTHLHIKQGGKLKGSDNIIDFPVLTTRIEGETCKYFPALINADGIDGSTITGNGTIDGNGLRYWQAFWTRRSWNAKCTNKDEQRPRLTYLSNCRNVTIQDVRLINSPFWTNHIYKSDHVRYLDCYIYAPTSGIYPPDPKRGAPSSDAIDIDACTDILVSGCYMNVCDDAVVLKGGKGTWADRDSTNGPCERILIEDCHYGTVHGCLTLGSESLHDRNIILRRCHTDNANRVLWLKMRLDTPQHYEYVTVEDITGYCRRFLFIHPWTQFFQKGDRDLPPSRCNNISMQRIKVETPDMFDVKPSDKYILDDFTFDGKPMTF
;
A
#
# COMPACT_ATOMS: atom_id res chain seq x y z
N MET A 1 -38.56 1.07 -95.47
CA MET A 1 -38.89 2.25 -96.32
C MET A 1 -38.31 3.47 -95.65
N THR A 2 -37.47 4.14 -96.46
CA THR A 2 -37.07 5.55 -96.46
C THR A 2 -36.50 6.18 -95.14
N ASN A 3 -35.20 6.31 -95.09
CA ASN A 3 -34.32 7.33 -95.67
C ASN A 3 -34.62 8.78 -95.24
N LYS A 4 -33.70 9.41 -94.49
CA LYS A 4 -33.02 10.69 -94.92
C LYS A 4 -32.09 11.18 -93.73
N LYS A 5 -30.94 11.22 -93.99
CA LYS A 5 -29.79 12.15 -94.04
C LYS A 5 -30.05 13.58 -93.52
N ASN A 6 -29.18 14.11 -92.71
CA ASN A 6 -28.21 15.24 -92.92
C ASN A 6 -28.15 16.09 -91.67
N ILE A 7 -27.17 16.68 -91.21
CA ILE A 7 -25.93 17.37 -91.62
C ILE A 7 -25.42 18.07 -90.31
N TYR A 8 -24.14 18.08 -90.09
CA TYR A 8 -23.48 18.87 -89.04
C TYR A 8 -23.44 20.38 -89.38
N PRO A 9 -23.34 21.23 -88.34
CA PRO A 9 -22.06 21.97 -88.26
C PRO A 9 -21.41 22.07 -86.91
N SER A 10 -20.13 22.21 -87.00
CA SER A 10 -19.16 22.42 -85.97
C SER A 10 -19.40 23.64 -85.09
N GLY A 11 -19.37 23.40 -83.78
CA GLY A 11 -19.32 24.47 -82.75
C GLY A 11 -18.24 24.15 -81.74
N VAL A 12 -17.14 24.87 -81.75
CA VAL A 12 -16.07 24.78 -80.79
C VAL A 12 -16.54 25.26 -79.43
N PHE A 13 -16.70 24.35 -78.47
CA PHE A 13 -16.90 24.71 -77.04
C PHE A 13 -15.57 24.72 -76.35
N LYS A 14 -15.12 25.91 -75.96
CA LYS A 14 -14.01 26.11 -75.02
C LYS A 14 -14.42 25.67 -73.63
N CYS A 15 -13.92 24.56 -73.19
CA CYS A 15 -14.02 24.18 -71.77
C CYS A 15 -13.09 25.04 -70.94
N ILE A 16 -13.63 25.95 -70.14
CA ILE A 16 -12.95 26.65 -69.08
C ILE A 16 -12.94 25.71 -67.88
N ILE A 17 -11.80 25.11 -67.60
CA ILE A 17 -11.58 24.33 -66.35
C ILE A 17 -11.32 25.33 -65.20
N MET A 18 -12.34 25.53 -64.35
CA MET A 18 -12.21 26.30 -63.11
C MET A 18 -11.58 25.38 -62.05
N VAL A 19 -10.29 25.52 -61.82
CA VAL A 19 -9.58 24.84 -60.74
C VAL A 19 -9.86 25.59 -59.44
N THR A 20 -10.80 25.06 -58.65
CA THR A 20 -11.06 25.56 -57.30
C THR A 20 -10.00 24.96 -56.36
N LEU A 21 -9.01 25.78 -55.99
CA LEU A 21 -8.08 25.42 -54.90
C LEU A 21 -8.79 25.44 -53.58
N PHE A 22 -9.11 24.26 -53.02
CA PHE A 22 -9.47 24.14 -51.63
C PHE A 22 -8.18 24.25 -50.78
N LEU A 23 -7.93 25.41 -50.21
CA LEU A 23 -6.97 25.55 -49.10
C LEU A 23 -7.60 24.94 -47.84
N THR A 24 -7.28 23.69 -47.56
CA THR A 24 -7.51 23.10 -46.22
C THR A 24 -6.47 23.68 -45.27
N THR A 25 -6.86 24.66 -44.48
CA THR A 25 -6.09 25.10 -43.33
C THR A 25 -6.07 23.97 -42.30
N ILE A 26 -4.96 23.24 -42.24
CA ILE A 26 -4.70 22.30 -41.13
C ILE A 26 -4.38 23.17 -39.92
N THR A 27 -5.37 23.40 -39.08
CA THR A 27 -5.15 23.93 -37.71
C THR A 27 -4.45 22.83 -36.92
N VAL A 28 -3.14 22.93 -36.79
CA VAL A 28 -2.41 22.15 -35.81
C VAL A 28 -2.78 22.71 -34.42
N GLU A 29 -3.74 22.10 -33.78
CA GLU A 29 -3.97 22.34 -32.36
C GLU A 29 -2.68 21.91 -31.62
N ALA A 30 -1.91 22.88 -31.18
CA ALA A 30 -0.81 22.64 -30.27
C ALA A 30 -1.40 21.99 -29.00
N LYS A 31 -1.19 20.69 -28.80
CA LYS A 31 -1.52 20.01 -27.54
C LYS A 31 -0.87 20.83 -26.42
N LYS A 32 -1.69 21.52 -25.61
CA LYS A 32 -1.19 22.16 -24.39
C LYS A 32 -0.40 21.10 -23.64
N LYS A 33 0.91 21.33 -23.45
CA LYS A 33 1.71 20.49 -22.58
C LYS A 33 1.00 20.42 -21.23
N ALA A 34 0.60 19.25 -20.80
CA ALA A 34 0.01 19.06 -19.49
C ALA A 34 1.01 19.57 -18.45
N THR A 35 0.54 20.38 -17.52
CA THR A 35 1.37 20.83 -16.40
C THR A 35 1.83 19.58 -15.64
N PRO A 36 3.12 19.43 -15.33
CA PRO A 36 3.60 18.30 -14.56
C PRO A 36 2.87 18.22 -13.21
N ALA A 37 2.55 17.00 -12.76
CA ALA A 37 2.05 16.80 -11.40
C ALA A 37 3.14 17.21 -10.40
N THR A 38 2.73 17.80 -9.27
CA THR A 38 3.65 18.23 -8.22
C THR A 38 3.29 17.61 -6.88
N TRP A 39 4.28 17.48 -6.04
CA TRP A 39 4.11 17.19 -4.62
C TRP A 39 3.56 18.41 -3.88
N PRO A 40 3.05 18.24 -2.65
CA PRO A 40 2.52 19.35 -1.87
C PRO A 40 3.53 20.48 -1.57
N ASP A 41 4.83 20.19 -1.58
CA ASP A 41 5.90 21.20 -1.43
C ASP A 41 6.23 21.96 -2.74
N GLY A 42 5.52 21.63 -3.85
CA GLY A 42 5.70 22.24 -5.16
C GLY A 42 6.76 21.58 -6.04
N THR A 43 7.51 20.60 -5.55
CA THR A 43 8.47 19.84 -6.36
C THR A 43 7.76 18.96 -7.40
N VAL A 44 8.40 18.74 -8.56
CA VAL A 44 7.82 17.94 -9.64
C VAL A 44 7.74 16.47 -9.24
N MET A 45 6.57 15.87 -9.43
CA MET A 45 6.35 14.45 -9.24
C MET A 45 6.95 13.66 -10.41
N ASP A 46 7.74 12.63 -10.11
CA ASP A 46 8.29 11.73 -11.12
C ASP A 46 7.18 11.00 -11.90
N ALA A 47 7.40 10.80 -13.19
CA ALA A 47 6.46 10.09 -14.08
C ALA A 47 6.20 8.64 -13.62
N TRP A 48 7.08 8.05 -12.83
CA TRP A 48 6.90 6.74 -12.23
C TRP A 48 5.59 6.63 -11.44
N PHE A 49 5.18 7.68 -10.71
CA PHE A 49 3.95 7.71 -9.93
C PHE A 49 2.67 7.69 -10.78
N THR A 50 2.76 8.14 -12.02
CA THR A 50 1.63 8.14 -12.96
C THR A 50 1.57 6.89 -13.83
N ASN A 51 2.63 6.10 -13.86
CA ASN A 51 2.70 4.86 -14.62
C ASN A 51 2.07 3.70 -13.83
N LYS A 52 0.83 3.35 -14.16
CA LYS A 52 0.08 2.24 -13.59
C LYS A 52 0.07 1.00 -14.49
N THR A 53 0.98 0.92 -15.45
CA THR A 53 1.10 -0.24 -16.34
C THR A 53 1.41 -1.47 -15.52
N LYS A 54 0.55 -2.48 -15.64
CA LYS A 54 0.72 -3.76 -14.96
C LYS A 54 1.81 -4.59 -15.61
N ILE A 55 2.55 -5.27 -14.77
CA ILE A 55 3.61 -6.19 -15.20
C ILE A 55 2.97 -7.50 -15.67
N ASN A 56 3.32 -7.95 -16.87
CA ASN A 56 2.97 -9.27 -17.36
C ASN A 56 3.99 -10.28 -16.81
N PRO A 57 3.59 -11.25 -15.97
CA PRO A 57 4.52 -12.25 -15.41
C PRO A 57 5.21 -13.12 -16.46
N GLU A 58 4.62 -13.27 -17.64
CA GLU A 58 5.23 -14.04 -18.74
C GLU A 58 6.50 -13.37 -19.31
N THR A 59 6.66 -12.08 -19.09
CA THR A 59 7.85 -11.32 -19.55
C THR A 59 9.00 -11.35 -18.54
N LEU A 60 8.80 -11.93 -17.35
CA LEU A 60 9.75 -11.93 -16.24
C LEU A 60 10.69 -13.14 -16.22
N GLY A 61 10.77 -13.88 -17.31
CA GLY A 61 11.65 -15.03 -17.46
C GLY A 61 10.96 -16.37 -17.31
N ARG A 62 11.75 -17.40 -16.99
CA ARG A 62 11.27 -18.77 -16.89
C ARG A 62 10.22 -18.94 -15.80
N GLN A 63 9.19 -19.72 -16.10
CA GLN A 63 8.13 -20.09 -15.16
C GLN A 63 8.50 -21.39 -14.42
N TYR A 64 8.44 -21.37 -13.09
CA TYR A 64 8.69 -22.49 -12.21
C TYR A 64 7.39 -22.88 -11.52
N MET A 65 6.59 -23.74 -12.15
CA MET A 65 5.34 -24.24 -11.56
C MET A 65 5.68 -25.10 -10.35
N VAL A 66 5.22 -24.74 -9.17
CA VAL A 66 5.64 -25.40 -7.92
C VAL A 66 5.33 -26.91 -7.93
N THR A 67 4.24 -27.34 -8.58
CA THR A 67 3.84 -28.74 -8.70
C THR A 67 4.82 -29.58 -9.53
N ASP A 68 5.52 -28.99 -10.49
CA ASP A 68 6.52 -29.69 -11.32
C ASP A 68 7.79 -30.00 -10.50
N TYR A 69 7.91 -29.44 -9.31
CA TYR A 69 9.05 -29.62 -8.39
C TYR A 69 8.67 -30.33 -7.09
N GLY A 70 7.55 -31.08 -7.11
CA GLY A 70 7.14 -31.93 -6.00
C GLY A 70 6.40 -31.22 -4.85
N VAL A 71 5.92 -29.99 -5.08
CA VAL A 71 5.00 -29.36 -4.14
C VAL A 71 3.59 -29.83 -4.43
N ASN A 72 2.91 -30.38 -3.45
CA ASN A 72 1.60 -30.96 -3.61
C ASN A 72 0.47 -29.94 -3.33
N ASN A 73 -0.64 -30.09 -4.05
CA ASN A 73 -1.88 -29.40 -3.72
C ASN A 73 -2.51 -30.05 -2.47
N ASP A 74 -1.96 -29.72 -1.31
CA ASP A 74 -2.40 -30.25 0.00
C ASP A 74 -2.37 -29.14 1.04
N SER A 75 -3.53 -28.82 1.59
CA SER A 75 -3.72 -27.78 2.60
C SER A 75 -3.43 -28.23 4.03
N THR A 76 -3.05 -29.49 4.23
CA THR A 76 -2.82 -30.12 5.55
C THR A 76 -1.34 -30.36 5.85
N ILE A 77 -0.50 -30.38 4.81
CA ILE A 77 0.94 -30.64 4.95
C ILE A 77 1.73 -29.34 4.74
N VAL A 78 2.53 -28.96 5.73
CA VAL A 78 3.42 -27.80 5.62
C VAL A 78 4.58 -28.13 4.67
N GLN A 79 4.69 -27.39 3.57
CA GLN A 79 5.61 -27.67 2.47
C GLN A 79 6.69 -26.57 2.29
N THR A 80 7.01 -25.85 3.36
CA THR A 80 7.95 -24.70 3.34
C THR A 80 9.27 -25.06 2.66
N THR A 81 9.87 -26.21 3.00
CA THR A 81 11.16 -26.63 2.43
C THR A 81 11.06 -26.91 0.94
N ALA A 82 9.96 -27.53 0.46
CA ALA A 82 9.77 -27.81 -0.95
C ALA A 82 9.56 -26.51 -1.76
N LEU A 83 8.71 -25.60 -1.27
CA LEU A 83 8.47 -24.29 -1.89
C LEU A 83 9.75 -23.45 -1.90
N GLN A 84 10.51 -23.42 -0.80
CA GLN A 84 11.77 -22.67 -0.74
C GLN A 84 12.80 -23.20 -1.75
N LYS A 85 12.86 -24.51 -1.94
CA LYS A 85 13.74 -25.11 -2.97
C LYS A 85 13.39 -24.66 -4.39
N VAL A 86 12.11 -24.43 -4.70
CA VAL A 86 11.71 -23.89 -6.02
C VAL A 86 12.20 -22.44 -6.18
N ILE A 87 12.05 -21.61 -5.14
CA ILE A 87 12.55 -20.24 -5.15
C ILE A 87 14.07 -20.22 -5.32
N ASP A 88 14.79 -21.02 -4.52
CA ASP A 88 16.26 -21.07 -4.57
C ASP A 88 16.76 -21.63 -5.91
N LYS A 89 16.03 -22.59 -6.53
CA LYS A 89 16.32 -23.10 -7.87
C LYS A 89 16.16 -22.00 -8.92
N ALA A 90 15.04 -21.27 -8.90
CA ALA A 90 14.80 -20.16 -9.82
C ALA A 90 15.93 -19.13 -9.73
N ALA A 91 16.31 -18.75 -8.52
CA ALA A 91 17.42 -17.81 -8.31
C ALA A 91 18.74 -18.33 -8.86
N LYS A 92 19.08 -19.62 -8.59
CA LYS A 92 20.31 -20.25 -9.07
C LYS A 92 20.39 -20.36 -10.61
N GLU A 93 19.26 -20.47 -11.27
CA GLU A 93 19.16 -20.56 -12.73
C GLU A 93 19.03 -19.19 -13.44
N GLY A 94 19.32 -18.11 -12.73
CA GLY A 94 19.34 -16.74 -13.30
C GLY A 94 18.06 -15.94 -13.08
N GLY A 95 17.15 -16.42 -12.24
CA GLY A 95 15.88 -15.77 -11.93
C GLY A 95 14.68 -16.40 -12.65
N GLY A 96 13.51 -15.81 -12.41
CA GLY A 96 12.25 -16.23 -13.03
C GLY A 96 11.08 -16.20 -12.07
N VAL A 97 9.96 -16.73 -12.50
CA VAL A 97 8.66 -16.63 -11.82
C VAL A 97 8.31 -17.96 -11.15
N VAL A 98 8.19 -17.95 -9.83
CA VAL A 98 7.63 -19.07 -9.06
C VAL A 98 6.12 -18.99 -9.18
N VAL A 99 5.51 -20.02 -9.77
CA VAL A 99 4.08 -20.05 -10.10
C VAL A 99 3.35 -21.00 -9.18
N VAL A 100 2.38 -20.46 -8.45
CA VAL A 100 1.42 -21.23 -7.63
C VAL A 100 0.17 -21.44 -8.46
N PRO A 101 -0.14 -22.69 -8.89
CA PRO A 101 -1.33 -23.01 -9.69
C PRO A 101 -2.59 -23.03 -8.84
N GLU A 102 -3.73 -23.35 -9.44
CA GLU A 102 -4.98 -23.61 -8.74
C GLU A 102 -4.77 -24.69 -7.66
N GLY A 103 -5.33 -24.43 -6.46
CA GLY A 103 -5.20 -25.29 -5.28
C GLY A 103 -4.75 -24.53 -4.04
N THR A 104 -4.50 -25.27 -2.95
CA THR A 104 -4.06 -24.69 -1.68
C THR A 104 -2.75 -25.32 -1.22
N PHE A 105 -1.74 -24.49 -1.02
CA PHE A 105 -0.37 -24.88 -0.66
C PHE A 105 -0.02 -24.30 0.69
N LEU A 106 0.08 -25.16 1.71
CA LEU A 106 0.36 -24.75 3.10
C LEU A 106 1.87 -24.58 3.30
N THR A 107 2.26 -23.46 3.92
CA THR A 107 3.68 -23.13 4.12
C THR A 107 3.91 -22.31 5.38
N GLY A 108 5.12 -22.38 5.94
CA GLY A 108 5.69 -21.38 6.83
C GLY A 108 6.37 -20.27 6.04
N ALA A 109 7.38 -19.63 6.63
CA ALA A 109 8.08 -18.50 6.04
C ALA A 109 8.86 -18.85 4.76
N LEU A 110 8.65 -18.07 3.70
CA LEU A 110 9.38 -18.13 2.44
C LEU A 110 10.24 -16.91 2.25
N PHE A 111 11.45 -17.08 1.69
CA PHE A 111 12.43 -16.04 1.47
C PHE A 111 12.77 -15.94 -0.02
N PHE A 112 12.32 -14.88 -0.65
CA PHE A 112 12.61 -14.60 -2.05
C PHE A 112 14.07 -14.18 -2.23
N ARG A 113 14.59 -14.32 -3.45
CA ARG A 113 15.96 -14.03 -3.83
C ARG A 113 16.00 -13.02 -4.97
N GLN A 114 17.15 -12.39 -5.18
CA GLN A 114 17.33 -11.51 -6.32
C GLN A 114 16.93 -12.20 -7.64
N GLY A 115 16.15 -11.50 -8.47
CA GLY A 115 15.65 -12.00 -9.75
C GLY A 115 14.50 -13.00 -9.67
N THR A 116 13.95 -13.27 -8.47
CA THR A 116 12.79 -14.17 -8.34
C THR A 116 11.49 -13.35 -8.17
N HIS A 117 10.42 -13.86 -8.77
CA HIS A 117 9.08 -13.28 -8.76
C HIS A 117 8.07 -14.33 -8.31
N LEU A 118 6.93 -13.88 -7.79
CA LEU A 118 5.81 -14.76 -7.41
C LEU A 118 4.59 -14.48 -8.29
N HIS A 119 4.02 -15.53 -8.87
CA HIS A 119 2.75 -15.45 -9.57
C HIS A 119 1.76 -16.47 -9.02
N ILE A 120 0.62 -16.00 -8.51
CA ILE A 120 -0.42 -16.90 -7.98
C ILE A 120 -1.59 -16.88 -8.96
N LYS A 121 -1.82 -18.01 -9.64
CA LYS A 121 -2.91 -18.12 -10.61
C LYS A 121 -4.27 -18.00 -9.92
N GLN A 122 -5.28 -17.67 -10.70
CA GLN A 122 -6.67 -17.71 -10.23
C GLN A 122 -6.99 -19.10 -9.64
N GLY A 123 -7.67 -19.13 -8.50
CA GLY A 123 -7.92 -20.36 -7.75
C GLY A 123 -6.73 -20.90 -6.95
N GLY A 124 -5.52 -20.35 -7.17
CA GLY A 124 -4.33 -20.66 -6.39
C GLY A 124 -4.32 -19.95 -5.05
N LYS A 125 -3.89 -20.65 -4.02
CA LYS A 125 -3.77 -20.13 -2.66
C LYS A 125 -2.47 -20.56 -2.01
N LEU A 126 -1.66 -19.60 -1.62
CA LEU A 126 -0.55 -19.81 -0.70
C LEU A 126 -1.06 -19.56 0.71
N LYS A 127 -1.15 -20.59 1.54
CA LYS A 127 -1.72 -20.51 2.89
C LYS A 127 -0.65 -20.61 3.95
N GLY A 128 -0.64 -19.68 4.90
CA GLY A 128 0.26 -19.70 6.04
C GLY A 128 -0.08 -20.81 7.03
N SER A 129 0.95 -21.40 7.64
CA SER A 129 0.76 -22.26 8.80
C SER A 129 0.19 -21.48 9.98
N ASP A 130 -0.74 -22.06 10.70
CA ASP A 130 -1.25 -21.54 11.97
C ASP A 130 -0.44 -22.03 13.18
N ASN A 131 0.66 -22.74 12.94
CA ASN A 131 1.60 -23.16 13.96
C ASN A 131 2.87 -22.31 13.90
N ILE A 132 3.14 -21.57 14.98
CA ILE A 132 4.26 -20.63 15.06
C ILE A 132 5.64 -21.32 14.93
N ILE A 133 5.73 -22.63 15.19
CA ILE A 133 6.98 -23.43 15.06
C ILE A 133 7.48 -23.45 13.60
N ASP A 134 6.58 -23.26 12.62
CA ASP A 134 6.92 -23.23 11.20
C ASP A 134 7.56 -21.91 10.75
N PHE A 135 7.75 -20.97 11.69
CA PHE A 135 8.39 -19.69 11.47
C PHE A 135 9.64 -19.57 12.36
N PRO A 136 10.85 -19.36 11.81
CA PRO A 136 12.06 -19.16 12.61
C PRO A 136 12.05 -17.80 13.30
N VAL A 137 12.70 -17.67 14.44
CA VAL A 137 12.92 -16.36 15.06
C VAL A 137 14.13 -15.68 14.44
N LEU A 138 13.94 -14.48 13.88
CA LEU A 138 14.97 -13.69 13.23
C LEU A 138 15.11 -12.30 13.88
N THR A 139 16.20 -11.60 13.56
CA THR A 139 16.28 -10.16 13.82
C THR A 139 15.51 -9.44 12.72
N THR A 140 14.55 -8.63 13.11
CA THR A 140 13.68 -7.92 12.18
C THR A 140 13.19 -6.59 12.78
N ARG A 141 12.44 -5.84 12.02
CA ARG A 141 11.87 -4.54 12.40
C ARG A 141 10.42 -4.70 12.82
N ILE A 142 10.05 -4.25 14.02
CA ILE A 142 8.68 -4.23 14.56
C ILE A 142 8.47 -2.96 15.40
N GLU A 143 7.37 -2.23 15.14
CA GLU A 143 6.94 -1.07 15.95
C GLU A 143 8.07 -0.05 16.20
N GLY A 144 8.81 0.32 15.15
CA GLY A 144 9.88 1.30 15.22
C GLY A 144 11.17 0.81 15.90
N GLU A 145 11.33 -0.48 16.13
CA GLU A 145 12.50 -1.06 16.80
C GLU A 145 13.02 -2.30 16.06
N THR A 146 14.33 -2.51 16.12
CA THR A 146 14.98 -3.77 15.69
C THR A 146 14.96 -4.76 16.85
N CYS A 147 14.33 -5.91 16.65
CA CYS A 147 14.16 -6.91 17.71
C CYS A 147 14.16 -8.35 17.18
N LYS A 148 14.16 -9.33 18.07
CA LYS A 148 13.90 -10.74 17.74
C LYS A 148 12.39 -10.96 17.61
N TYR A 149 11.97 -11.43 16.43
CA TYR A 149 10.58 -11.66 16.12
C TYR A 149 10.43 -12.70 15.00
N PHE A 150 9.20 -13.13 14.71
CA PHE A 150 8.93 -14.04 13.59
C PHE A 150 8.95 -13.28 12.25
N PRO A 151 9.49 -13.88 11.17
CA PRO A 151 9.40 -13.33 9.82
C PRO A 151 7.94 -13.31 9.33
N ALA A 152 7.73 -12.69 8.18
CA ALA A 152 6.48 -12.77 7.45
C ALA A 152 6.34 -14.15 6.75
N LEU A 153 5.14 -14.42 6.22
CA LEU A 153 4.94 -15.56 5.33
C LEU A 153 5.79 -15.42 4.05
N ILE A 154 5.81 -14.21 3.46
CA ILE A 154 6.65 -13.87 2.31
C ILE A 154 7.67 -12.81 2.73
N ASN A 155 8.94 -13.08 2.52
CA ASN A 155 10.03 -12.18 2.88
C ASN A 155 10.92 -11.88 1.69
N ALA A 156 11.36 -10.62 1.57
CA ALA A 156 12.40 -10.19 0.65
C ALA A 156 13.31 -9.18 1.34
N ASP A 157 14.62 -9.31 1.19
CA ASP A 157 15.62 -8.40 1.76
C ASP A 157 16.69 -8.07 0.72
N GLY A 158 16.95 -6.78 0.50
CA GLY A 158 17.99 -6.30 -0.41
C GLY A 158 17.71 -6.63 -1.89
N ILE A 159 16.45 -6.80 -2.30
CA ILE A 159 16.09 -7.21 -3.67
C ILE A 159 15.73 -5.98 -4.50
N ASP A 160 16.24 -5.93 -5.73
CA ASP A 160 15.86 -4.96 -6.76
C ASP A 160 15.07 -5.65 -7.89
N GLY A 161 13.85 -5.16 -8.16
CA GLY A 161 13.04 -5.62 -9.29
C GLY A 161 12.22 -6.89 -9.06
N SER A 162 11.65 -7.10 -7.87
CA SER A 162 10.77 -8.26 -7.61
C SER A 162 9.29 -7.93 -7.84
N THR A 163 8.48 -8.96 -8.11
CA THR A 163 7.02 -8.82 -8.26
C THR A 163 6.25 -9.90 -7.53
N ILE A 164 5.06 -9.53 -7.04
CA ILE A 164 4.01 -10.46 -6.61
C ILE A 164 2.79 -10.16 -7.47
N THR A 165 2.33 -11.12 -8.26
CA THR A 165 1.29 -10.91 -9.27
C THR A 165 0.25 -12.03 -9.26
N GLY A 166 -0.85 -11.80 -9.96
CA GLY A 166 -1.88 -12.81 -10.24
C GLY A 166 -3.16 -12.63 -9.43
N ASN A 167 -4.23 -13.30 -9.88
CA ASN A 167 -5.57 -13.20 -9.29
C ASN A 167 -5.82 -14.25 -8.19
N GLY A 168 -4.76 -14.84 -7.66
CA GLY A 168 -4.83 -15.80 -6.56
C GLY A 168 -4.75 -15.14 -5.19
N THR A 169 -4.51 -15.95 -4.17
CA THR A 169 -4.61 -15.53 -2.76
C THR A 169 -3.36 -15.87 -1.98
N ILE A 170 -2.87 -14.92 -1.19
CA ILE A 170 -1.96 -15.16 -0.07
C ILE A 170 -2.81 -15.02 1.20
N ASP A 171 -2.96 -16.11 1.92
CA ASP A 171 -3.82 -16.24 3.12
C ASP A 171 -2.94 -16.49 4.34
N GLY A 172 -2.90 -15.55 5.25
CA GLY A 172 -2.10 -15.65 6.47
C GLY A 172 -2.64 -16.65 7.50
N ASN A 173 -3.89 -17.16 7.31
CA ASN A 173 -4.51 -18.13 8.19
C ASN A 173 -4.52 -17.70 9.68
N GLY A 174 -4.82 -16.42 9.93
CA GLY A 174 -4.58 -15.72 11.19
C GLY A 174 -5.46 -16.12 12.38
N LEU A 175 -6.56 -16.87 12.18
CA LEU A 175 -7.60 -17.08 13.20
C LEU A 175 -7.04 -17.58 14.55
N ARG A 176 -6.20 -18.62 14.53
CA ARG A 176 -5.60 -19.20 15.74
C ARG A 176 -4.71 -18.20 16.48
N TYR A 177 -3.94 -17.39 15.74
CA TYR A 177 -3.09 -16.35 16.31
C TYR A 177 -3.90 -15.22 16.95
N TRP A 178 -5.00 -14.79 16.32
CA TRP A 178 -5.86 -13.75 16.86
C TRP A 178 -6.57 -14.20 18.13
N GLN A 179 -7.04 -15.44 18.15
CA GLN A 179 -7.68 -16.02 19.33
C GLN A 179 -6.68 -16.17 20.49
N ALA A 180 -5.45 -16.57 20.22
CA ALA A 180 -4.38 -16.63 21.23
C ALA A 180 -4.09 -15.24 21.81
N PHE A 181 -3.95 -14.20 20.96
CA PHE A 181 -3.74 -12.83 21.39
C PHE A 181 -4.88 -12.32 22.30
N TRP A 182 -6.13 -12.48 21.88
CA TRP A 182 -7.27 -12.03 22.70
C TRP A 182 -7.42 -12.84 23.99
N THR A 183 -7.13 -14.12 23.96
CA THR A 183 -7.11 -14.96 25.17
C THR A 183 -6.05 -14.45 26.15
N ARG A 184 -4.82 -14.18 25.68
CA ARG A 184 -3.78 -13.62 26.54
C ARG A 184 -4.18 -12.24 27.07
N ARG A 185 -4.75 -11.39 26.23
CA ARG A 185 -5.17 -10.04 26.60
C ARG A 185 -6.36 -10.03 27.56
N SER A 186 -7.18 -11.07 27.62
CA SER A 186 -8.32 -11.17 28.58
C SER A 186 -7.87 -11.30 30.04
N TRP A 187 -6.69 -11.88 30.27
CA TRP A 187 -6.11 -11.99 31.63
C TRP A 187 -4.89 -11.07 31.85
N ASN A 188 -4.31 -10.51 30.78
CA ASN A 188 -3.26 -9.48 30.83
C ASN A 188 -3.62 -8.31 29.92
N ALA A 189 -4.37 -7.34 30.41
CA ALA A 189 -4.82 -6.18 29.65
C ALA A 189 -3.66 -5.33 29.05
N LYS A 190 -2.44 -5.49 29.58
CA LYS A 190 -1.23 -4.83 29.08
C LYS A 190 -0.48 -5.64 28.02
N CYS A 191 -1.00 -6.80 27.62
CA CYS A 191 -0.41 -7.62 26.57
C CYS A 191 -0.19 -6.81 25.29
N THR A 192 1.03 -6.84 24.78
CA THR A 192 1.47 -6.16 23.54
C THR A 192 1.64 -7.18 22.43
N ASN A 193 1.92 -6.69 21.23
CA ASN A 193 2.28 -7.54 20.07
C ASN A 193 3.63 -8.24 20.26
N LYS A 194 4.48 -7.73 21.15
CA LYS A 194 5.78 -8.37 21.48
C LYS A 194 5.62 -9.48 22.53
N ASP A 195 4.56 -9.43 23.34
CA ASP A 195 4.24 -10.49 24.30
C ASP A 195 3.55 -11.69 23.63
N GLU A 196 2.68 -11.44 22.67
CA GLU A 196 2.02 -12.47 21.86
C GLU A 196 2.37 -12.27 20.38
N GLN A 197 3.55 -12.76 20.01
CA GLN A 197 4.14 -12.56 18.69
C GLN A 197 3.41 -13.37 17.62
N ARG A 198 3.24 -12.78 16.45
CA ARG A 198 2.53 -13.34 15.29
C ARG A 198 3.24 -12.96 13.99
N PRO A 199 3.30 -13.85 12.97
CA PRO A 199 3.94 -13.50 11.70
C PRO A 199 3.11 -12.43 10.93
N ARG A 200 3.80 -11.59 10.17
CA ARG A 200 3.20 -10.72 9.15
C ARG A 200 2.89 -11.53 7.89
N LEU A 201 2.12 -10.96 6.94
CA LEU A 201 1.88 -11.63 5.67
C LEU A 201 3.04 -11.41 4.70
N THR A 202 3.43 -10.14 4.44
CA THR A 202 4.60 -9.83 3.61
C THR A 202 5.55 -8.88 4.35
N TYR A 203 6.85 -9.05 4.12
CA TYR A 203 7.89 -8.17 4.61
C TYR A 203 8.94 -7.90 3.53
N LEU A 204 9.05 -6.62 3.14
CA LEU A 204 10.06 -6.14 2.20
C LEU A 204 11.04 -5.26 2.97
N SER A 205 12.32 -5.60 2.98
CA SER A 205 13.36 -4.86 3.68
C SER A 205 14.48 -4.49 2.71
N ASN A 206 14.88 -3.23 2.69
CA ASN A 206 15.94 -2.73 1.80
C ASN A 206 15.72 -3.06 0.31
N CYS A 207 14.46 -3.12 -0.14
CA CYS A 207 14.09 -3.49 -1.50
C CYS A 207 13.87 -2.25 -2.38
N ARG A 208 14.05 -2.44 -3.71
CA ARG A 208 13.75 -1.42 -4.73
C ARG A 208 12.89 -1.99 -5.85
N ASN A 209 12.16 -1.11 -6.55
CA ASN A 209 11.44 -1.45 -7.78
C ASN A 209 10.53 -2.67 -7.62
N VAL A 210 9.81 -2.76 -6.50
CA VAL A 210 8.90 -3.88 -6.22
C VAL A 210 7.49 -3.54 -6.65
N THR A 211 6.82 -4.47 -7.32
CA THR A 211 5.41 -4.34 -7.69
C THR A 211 4.59 -5.50 -7.12
N ILE A 212 3.52 -5.17 -6.40
CA ILE A 212 2.52 -6.11 -5.91
C ILE A 212 1.20 -5.74 -6.58
N GLN A 213 0.61 -6.66 -7.36
CA GLN A 213 -0.57 -6.33 -8.17
C GLN A 213 -1.58 -7.46 -8.28
N ASP A 214 -2.87 -7.10 -8.33
CA ASP A 214 -4.03 -7.97 -8.58
C ASP A 214 -4.27 -9.07 -7.53
N VAL A 215 -3.37 -9.27 -6.60
CA VAL A 215 -3.38 -10.37 -5.63
C VAL A 215 -4.30 -10.08 -4.44
N ARG A 216 -4.87 -11.13 -3.88
CA ARG A 216 -5.63 -11.09 -2.63
C ARG A 216 -4.72 -11.40 -1.45
N LEU A 217 -4.58 -10.45 -0.54
CA LEU A 217 -3.75 -10.52 0.66
C LEU A 217 -4.68 -10.55 1.87
N ILE A 218 -4.91 -11.71 2.46
CA ILE A 218 -5.97 -11.88 3.43
C ILE A 218 -5.51 -12.56 4.73
N ASN A 219 -6.24 -12.29 5.79
CA ASN A 219 -6.14 -12.98 7.08
C ASN A 219 -4.73 -12.99 7.68
N SER A 220 -4.00 -11.90 7.53
CA SER A 220 -2.68 -11.81 8.16
C SER A 220 -2.78 -11.96 9.68
N PRO A 221 -1.95 -12.78 10.32
CA PRO A 221 -1.93 -12.88 11.78
C PRO A 221 -1.60 -11.57 12.49
N PHE A 222 -0.81 -10.71 11.84
CA PHE A 222 -0.36 -9.39 12.30
C PHE A 222 -0.43 -8.41 11.12
N TRP A 223 0.42 -7.39 11.03
CA TRP A 223 0.50 -6.47 9.89
C TRP A 223 0.48 -7.21 8.55
N THR A 224 -0.34 -6.76 7.62
CA THR A 224 -0.48 -7.49 6.35
C THR A 224 0.74 -7.27 5.46
N ASN A 225 1.06 -6.03 5.14
CA ASN A 225 2.23 -5.71 4.32
C ASN A 225 3.13 -4.74 5.09
N HIS A 226 4.33 -5.13 5.38
CA HIS A 226 5.32 -4.25 6.00
C HIS A 226 6.49 -4.02 5.03
N ILE A 227 6.70 -2.77 4.65
CA ILE A 227 7.85 -2.33 3.87
C ILE A 227 8.76 -1.47 4.74
N TYR A 228 10.06 -1.81 4.74
CA TYR A 228 11.06 -1.14 5.57
C TYR A 228 12.28 -0.75 4.75
N LYS A 229 12.71 0.52 4.85
CA LYS A 229 13.88 1.06 4.14
C LYS A 229 13.91 0.68 2.65
N SER A 230 12.77 0.77 2.01
CA SER A 230 12.58 0.39 0.61
C SER A 230 12.12 1.59 -0.20
N ASP A 231 12.40 1.57 -1.49
CA ASP A 231 11.98 2.63 -2.41
C ASP A 231 11.40 2.08 -3.73
N HIS A 232 10.61 2.89 -4.42
CA HIS A 232 9.93 2.53 -5.66
C HIS A 232 9.08 1.26 -5.52
N VAL A 233 8.31 1.17 -4.43
CA VAL A 233 7.37 0.06 -4.20
C VAL A 233 5.95 0.50 -4.56
N ARG A 234 5.22 -0.33 -5.31
CA ARG A 234 3.84 -0.05 -5.69
C ARG A 234 2.91 -1.22 -5.46
N TYR A 235 1.74 -0.88 -4.94
CA TYR A 235 0.58 -1.77 -4.79
C TYR A 235 -0.49 -1.35 -5.80
N LEU A 236 -0.84 -2.23 -6.73
CA LEU A 236 -1.80 -1.94 -7.80
C LEU A 236 -2.97 -2.92 -7.76
N ASP A 237 -4.20 -2.41 -7.56
CA ASP A 237 -5.44 -3.18 -7.58
C ASP A 237 -5.44 -4.42 -6.67
N CYS A 238 -4.78 -4.34 -5.52
CA CYS A 238 -4.76 -5.40 -4.53
C CYS A 238 -6.03 -5.42 -3.69
N TYR A 239 -6.46 -6.63 -3.28
CA TYR A 239 -7.53 -6.82 -2.31
C TYR A 239 -6.92 -7.21 -0.96
N ILE A 240 -7.01 -6.35 0.05
CA ILE A 240 -6.43 -6.56 1.38
C ILE A 240 -7.55 -6.68 2.41
N TYR A 241 -7.57 -7.79 3.14
CA TYR A 241 -8.68 -8.08 4.03
C TYR A 241 -8.26 -8.79 5.31
N ALA A 242 -8.81 -8.31 6.43
CA ALA A 242 -8.86 -9.03 7.70
C ALA A 242 -10.23 -8.81 8.37
N PRO A 243 -10.78 -9.80 9.09
CA PRO A 243 -12.08 -9.66 9.73
C PRO A 243 -12.04 -8.63 10.85
N THR A 244 -13.04 -7.74 10.87
CA THR A 244 -13.15 -6.64 11.84
C THR A 244 -13.94 -6.99 13.09
N SER A 245 -14.56 -8.18 13.12
CA SER A 245 -15.31 -8.72 14.27
C SER A 245 -15.50 -10.24 14.13
N GLY A 246 -16.08 -10.87 15.15
CA GLY A 246 -16.55 -12.26 15.08
C GLY A 246 -15.49 -13.35 15.24
N ILE A 247 -14.22 -12.99 15.46
CA ILE A 247 -13.12 -13.99 15.48
C ILE A 247 -12.86 -14.56 16.89
N TYR A 248 -13.42 -13.96 17.93
CA TYR A 248 -13.19 -14.36 19.32
C TYR A 248 -14.53 -14.61 20.03
N PRO A 249 -14.98 -15.87 20.17
CA PRO A 249 -16.32 -16.17 20.71
C PRO A 249 -16.65 -15.55 22.07
N PRO A 250 -15.72 -15.44 23.05
CA PRO A 250 -16.00 -14.77 24.32
C PRO A 250 -16.34 -13.27 24.19
N ASP A 251 -15.87 -12.59 23.12
CA ASP A 251 -16.21 -11.22 22.79
C ASP A 251 -16.34 -11.09 21.25
N PRO A 252 -17.55 -11.28 20.71
CA PRO A 252 -17.74 -11.29 19.24
C PRO A 252 -17.50 -9.94 18.55
N LYS A 253 -17.29 -8.86 19.31
CA LYS A 253 -16.89 -7.55 18.75
C LYS A 253 -15.40 -7.52 18.38
N ARG A 254 -14.60 -8.48 18.82
CA ARG A 254 -13.18 -8.57 18.51
C ARG A 254 -12.96 -9.01 17.06
N GLY A 255 -12.12 -8.26 16.37
CA GLY A 255 -11.59 -8.58 15.05
C GLY A 255 -10.12 -8.97 15.11
N ALA A 256 -9.49 -9.09 13.94
CA ALA A 256 -8.09 -9.41 13.78
C ALA A 256 -7.19 -8.30 14.37
N PRO A 257 -6.49 -8.51 15.50
CA PRO A 257 -5.75 -7.44 16.16
C PRO A 257 -4.52 -7.03 15.35
N SER A 258 -4.29 -5.73 15.22
CA SER A 258 -3.12 -5.13 14.55
C SER A 258 -2.93 -5.70 13.13
N SER A 259 -4.01 -5.72 12.35
CA SER A 259 -4.02 -6.23 10.97
C SER A 259 -3.90 -5.13 9.92
N ASP A 260 -3.09 -4.12 10.21
CA ASP A 260 -2.81 -2.98 9.31
C ASP A 260 -2.59 -3.47 7.87
N ALA A 261 -3.14 -2.75 6.86
CA ALA A 261 -3.07 -3.24 5.50
C ALA A 261 -1.69 -3.02 4.87
N ILE A 262 -1.13 -1.80 4.99
CA ILE A 262 0.19 -1.47 4.47
C ILE A 262 0.92 -0.57 5.48
N ASP A 263 1.97 -1.10 6.08
CA ASP A 263 2.90 -0.40 6.96
C ASP A 263 4.13 0.05 6.18
N ILE A 264 4.30 1.35 6.03
CA ILE A 264 5.41 1.99 5.32
C ILE A 264 6.39 2.53 6.38
N ASP A 265 7.54 1.86 6.57
CA ASP A 265 8.50 2.16 7.64
C ASP A 265 9.82 2.66 7.05
N ALA A 266 10.10 3.95 7.21
CA ALA A 266 11.32 4.61 6.72
C ALA A 266 11.54 4.41 5.20
N CYS A 267 10.49 4.60 4.39
CA CYS A 267 10.49 4.36 2.94
C CYS A 267 10.30 5.63 2.13
N THR A 268 10.74 5.58 0.88
CA THR A 268 10.52 6.68 -0.09
C THR A 268 9.93 6.13 -1.39
N ASP A 269 9.23 6.99 -2.14
CA ASP A 269 8.70 6.68 -3.46
C ASP A 269 7.75 5.47 -3.45
N ILE A 270 6.62 5.60 -2.74
CA ILE A 270 5.63 4.55 -2.61
C ILE A 270 4.32 4.94 -3.32
N LEU A 271 3.78 4.03 -4.11
CA LEU A 271 2.48 4.18 -4.78
C LEU A 271 1.51 3.09 -4.30
N VAL A 272 0.33 3.51 -3.82
CA VAL A 272 -0.80 2.62 -3.53
C VAL A 272 -1.97 3.09 -4.40
N SER A 273 -2.38 2.28 -5.37
CA SER A 273 -3.42 2.69 -6.32
C SER A 273 -4.42 1.58 -6.62
N GLY A 274 -5.72 1.93 -6.63
CA GLY A 274 -6.80 1.02 -6.97
C GLY A 274 -7.07 -0.10 -5.96
N CYS A 275 -6.48 -0.04 -4.77
CA CYS A 275 -6.58 -1.11 -3.77
C CYS A 275 -7.90 -1.05 -2.99
N TYR A 276 -8.46 -2.22 -2.68
CA TYR A 276 -9.50 -2.37 -1.66
C TYR A 276 -8.88 -2.81 -0.35
N MET A 277 -9.21 -2.11 0.74
CA MET A 277 -8.69 -2.39 2.08
C MET A 277 -9.82 -2.45 3.11
N ASN A 278 -9.95 -3.60 3.79
CA ASN A 278 -10.86 -3.78 4.93
C ASN A 278 -10.12 -4.56 6.00
N VAL A 279 -9.73 -3.88 7.07
CA VAL A 279 -8.87 -4.45 8.12
C VAL A 279 -9.27 -3.94 9.50
N CYS A 280 -8.86 -4.67 10.55
CA CYS A 280 -9.20 -4.31 11.93
C CYS A 280 -8.12 -3.42 12.58
N ASP A 281 -7.42 -2.64 11.79
CA ASP A 281 -6.51 -1.56 12.21
C ASP A 281 -6.36 -0.54 11.06
N ASP A 282 -5.24 0.16 10.94
CA ASP A 282 -5.01 1.20 9.94
C ASP A 282 -4.88 0.61 8.52
N ALA A 283 -5.37 1.33 7.50
CA ALA A 283 -5.21 0.91 6.11
C ALA A 283 -3.79 1.20 5.62
N VAL A 284 -3.42 2.46 5.47
CA VAL A 284 -2.04 2.85 5.14
C VAL A 284 -1.48 3.64 6.32
N VAL A 285 -0.37 3.15 6.86
CA VAL A 285 0.25 3.77 8.03
C VAL A 285 1.75 3.99 7.82
N LEU A 286 2.21 5.21 8.12
CA LEU A 286 3.59 5.62 7.99
C LEU A 286 4.30 5.45 9.33
N LYS A 287 5.48 4.84 9.27
CA LYS A 287 6.34 4.55 10.42
C LYS A 287 7.78 4.97 10.11
N GLY A 288 8.64 5.05 11.11
CA GLY A 288 10.02 5.45 10.88
C GLY A 288 10.89 5.36 12.13
N GLY A 289 10.26 5.15 13.29
CA GLY A 289 10.96 5.02 14.56
C GLY A 289 10.20 5.64 15.73
N LYS A 290 10.60 5.32 16.95
CA LYS A 290 10.02 5.85 18.19
C LYS A 290 11.07 6.01 19.29
N GLY A 291 10.72 6.82 20.27
CA GLY A 291 11.52 7.05 21.47
C GLY A 291 12.31 8.35 21.41
N THR A 292 12.83 8.72 22.56
CA THR A 292 13.48 10.04 22.81
C THR A 292 14.72 10.26 21.93
N TRP A 293 15.40 9.20 21.54
CA TRP A 293 16.62 9.21 20.71
C TRP A 293 16.40 8.67 19.29
N ALA A 294 15.12 8.55 18.87
CA ALA A 294 14.77 7.93 17.59
C ALA A 294 15.36 8.67 16.38
N ASP A 295 15.54 9.98 16.47
CA ASP A 295 16.16 10.83 15.44
C ASP A 295 17.68 10.62 15.27
N ARG A 296 18.30 9.85 16.15
CA ARG A 296 19.75 9.51 16.12
C ARG A 296 20.02 8.03 15.88
N ASP A 297 19.01 7.21 15.85
CA ASP A 297 19.12 5.79 15.53
C ASP A 297 19.13 5.61 14.00
N SER A 298 20.23 5.16 13.45
CA SER A 298 20.40 4.93 12.01
C SER A 298 19.48 3.84 11.44
N THR A 299 18.83 3.04 12.26
CA THR A 299 17.80 2.09 11.83
C THR A 299 16.47 2.77 11.54
N ASN A 300 16.27 3.98 12.01
CA ASN A 300 15.09 4.82 11.78
C ASN A 300 15.26 5.69 10.53
N GLY A 301 14.18 6.30 10.05
CA GLY A 301 14.23 7.20 8.90
C GLY A 301 12.88 7.84 8.57
N PRO A 302 12.88 8.76 7.59
CA PRO A 302 11.67 9.42 7.13
C PRO A 302 10.84 8.54 6.21
N CYS A 303 9.54 8.90 6.07
CA CYS A 303 8.71 8.49 4.93
C CYS A 303 8.52 9.69 4.00
N GLU A 304 8.83 9.53 2.72
CA GLU A 304 8.79 10.66 1.78
C GLU A 304 8.28 10.24 0.40
N ARG A 305 7.49 11.12 -0.23
CA ARG A 305 6.89 10.92 -1.55
C ARG A 305 6.02 9.66 -1.61
N ILE A 306 4.90 9.71 -0.88
CA ILE A 306 3.91 8.64 -0.80
C ILE A 306 2.63 9.09 -1.52
N LEU A 307 2.22 8.37 -2.54
CA LEU A 307 0.97 8.61 -3.26
C LEU A 307 -0.01 7.46 -3.03
N ILE A 308 -1.18 7.79 -2.48
CA ILE A 308 -2.29 6.86 -2.25
C ILE A 308 -3.47 7.39 -3.05
N GLU A 309 -3.96 6.63 -4.02
CA GLU A 309 -5.03 7.12 -4.89
C GLU A 309 -5.96 6.03 -5.40
N ASP A 310 -7.18 6.45 -5.76
CA ASP A 310 -8.19 5.58 -6.36
C ASP A 310 -8.51 4.33 -5.50
N CYS A 311 -8.32 4.41 -4.17
CA CYS A 311 -8.53 3.30 -3.25
C CYS A 311 -9.93 3.30 -2.65
N HIS A 312 -10.39 2.10 -2.26
CA HIS A 312 -11.66 1.91 -1.58
C HIS A 312 -11.41 1.28 -0.19
N TYR A 313 -11.86 1.96 0.85
CA TYR A 313 -11.77 1.51 2.22
C TYR A 313 -13.11 0.99 2.71
N GLY A 314 -13.16 -0.28 3.11
CA GLY A 314 -14.29 -0.84 3.85
C GLY A 314 -14.30 -0.35 5.30
N THR A 315 -14.17 -1.24 6.28
CA THR A 315 -13.95 -0.86 7.68
C THR A 315 -12.44 -0.80 7.97
N VAL A 316 -11.97 0.36 8.46
CA VAL A 316 -10.57 0.59 8.84
C VAL A 316 -10.49 1.55 10.04
N HIS A 317 -9.40 1.51 10.81
CA HIS A 317 -9.18 2.49 11.88
C HIS A 317 -8.75 3.86 11.34
N GLY A 318 -7.84 3.91 10.39
CA GLY A 318 -7.43 5.11 9.66
C GLY A 318 -7.24 4.79 8.17
N CYS A 319 -7.72 5.66 7.26
CA CYS A 319 -7.42 5.49 5.84
C CYS A 319 -5.95 5.82 5.57
N LEU A 320 -5.50 6.96 6.10
CA LEU A 320 -4.10 7.38 6.15
C LEU A 320 -3.75 7.76 7.59
N THR A 321 -2.77 7.06 8.15
CA THR A 321 -2.28 7.30 9.51
C THR A 321 -0.78 7.65 9.46
N LEU A 322 -0.40 8.75 10.08
CA LEU A 322 1.00 9.13 10.30
C LEU A 322 1.35 8.78 11.75
N GLY A 323 2.30 7.85 11.91
CA GLY A 323 2.70 7.36 13.23
C GLY A 323 1.87 6.15 13.72
N SER A 324 1.93 5.79 14.99
CA SER A 324 2.63 6.55 16.06
C SER A 324 4.17 6.47 16.00
N GLU A 325 4.74 5.37 15.53
CA GLU A 325 6.19 5.16 15.43
C GLU A 325 6.74 5.79 14.16
N SER A 326 6.58 7.10 13.98
CA SER A 326 7.12 7.86 12.84
C SER A 326 7.89 9.08 13.32
N LEU A 327 8.90 9.47 12.55
CA LEU A 327 9.77 10.62 12.84
C LEU A 327 9.48 11.79 11.91
N HIS A 328 9.57 11.56 10.61
CA HIS A 328 9.41 12.60 9.61
C HIS A 328 8.68 12.05 8.38
N ASP A 329 7.48 12.56 8.17
CA ASP A 329 6.65 12.18 7.03
C ASP A 329 6.43 13.42 6.16
N ARG A 330 6.81 13.34 4.87
CA ARG A 330 6.81 14.49 3.96
C ARG A 330 6.34 14.11 2.56
N ASN A 331 5.63 15.05 1.89
CA ASN A 331 5.14 14.87 0.54
C ASN A 331 4.22 13.65 0.40
N ILE A 332 3.11 13.70 1.14
CA ILE A 332 2.12 12.62 1.20
C ILE A 332 0.84 13.09 0.52
N ILE A 333 0.30 12.30 -0.38
CA ILE A 333 -0.98 12.58 -1.05
C ILE A 333 -1.92 11.39 -0.87
N LEU A 334 -3.12 11.66 -0.33
CA LEU A 334 -4.27 10.76 -0.35
C LEU A 334 -5.36 11.41 -1.22
N ARG A 335 -5.74 10.76 -2.34
CA ARG A 335 -6.70 11.37 -3.25
C ARG A 335 -7.62 10.40 -3.98
N ARG A 336 -8.81 10.89 -4.37
CA ARG A 336 -9.82 10.15 -5.14
C ARG A 336 -10.15 8.80 -4.51
N CYS A 337 -10.38 8.81 -3.22
CA CYS A 337 -10.68 7.61 -2.46
C CYS A 337 -12.12 7.60 -1.95
N HIS A 338 -12.63 6.40 -1.72
CA HIS A 338 -13.94 6.19 -1.13
C HIS A 338 -13.83 5.39 0.16
N THR A 339 -14.65 5.71 1.16
CA THR A 339 -14.71 4.93 2.40
C THR A 339 -16.15 4.59 2.78
N ASP A 340 -16.38 3.30 3.07
CA ASP A 340 -17.69 2.81 3.54
C ASP A 340 -17.86 3.07 5.04
N ASN A 341 -16.81 2.83 5.85
CA ASN A 341 -16.89 2.89 7.32
C ASN A 341 -15.50 3.07 7.96
N ALA A 342 -14.81 4.14 7.63
CA ALA A 342 -13.55 4.45 8.31
C ALA A 342 -13.81 5.04 9.70
N ASN A 343 -13.03 4.64 10.68
CA ASN A 343 -13.07 5.34 11.97
C ASN A 343 -12.45 6.73 11.83
N ARG A 344 -11.37 6.88 11.01
CA ARG A 344 -10.74 8.16 10.66
C ARG A 344 -10.29 8.16 9.21
N VAL A 345 -10.31 9.31 8.56
CA VAL A 345 -9.71 9.44 7.22
C VAL A 345 -8.24 9.82 7.35
N LEU A 346 -7.93 10.92 8.03
CA LEU A 346 -6.57 11.36 8.32
C LEU A 346 -6.33 11.30 9.83
N TRP A 347 -5.37 10.48 10.24
CA TRP A 347 -4.99 10.33 11.64
C TRP A 347 -3.52 10.71 11.86
N LEU A 348 -3.29 11.76 12.63
CA LEU A 348 -1.96 12.21 13.02
C LEU A 348 -1.72 11.82 14.48
N LYS A 349 -0.93 10.76 14.69
CA LYS A 349 -0.64 10.21 16.02
C LYS A 349 0.59 10.93 16.61
N MET A 350 0.32 12.01 17.37
CA MET A 350 1.38 12.84 17.94
C MET A 350 1.92 12.24 19.24
N ARG A 351 3.08 11.60 19.20
CA ARG A 351 3.74 11.04 20.38
C ARG A 351 4.39 12.12 21.23
N LEU A 352 4.36 11.91 22.55
CA LEU A 352 5.00 12.82 23.50
C LEU A 352 6.46 12.45 23.84
N ASP A 353 6.91 11.27 23.40
CA ASP A 353 8.23 10.70 23.67
C ASP A 353 9.11 10.55 22.41
N THR A 354 8.69 11.13 21.29
CA THR A 354 9.38 10.99 20.01
C THR A 354 9.40 12.35 19.30
N PRO A 355 10.55 12.81 18.77
CA PRO A 355 10.60 14.04 18.00
C PRO A 355 9.99 13.81 16.61
N GLN A 356 8.73 14.26 16.41
CA GLN A 356 8.00 14.02 15.17
C GLN A 356 7.84 15.32 14.35
N HIS A 357 7.90 15.15 13.01
CA HIS A 357 7.58 16.22 12.08
C HIS A 357 6.78 15.65 10.89
N TYR A 358 5.52 16.06 10.75
CA TYR A 358 4.64 15.72 9.63
C TYR A 358 4.40 16.97 8.80
N GLU A 359 4.74 16.94 7.52
CA GLU A 359 4.64 18.13 6.68
C GLU A 359 4.27 17.81 5.22
N TYR A 360 3.68 18.80 4.55
CA TYR A 360 3.32 18.72 3.15
C TYR A 360 2.43 17.49 2.86
N VAL A 361 1.28 17.42 3.53
CA VAL A 361 0.26 16.39 3.35
C VAL A 361 -0.96 16.97 2.66
N THR A 362 -1.40 16.34 1.58
CA THR A 362 -2.63 16.69 0.87
C THR A 362 -3.63 15.55 0.92
N VAL A 363 -4.86 15.85 1.36
CA VAL A 363 -6.00 14.92 1.31
C VAL A 363 -7.09 15.56 0.45
N GLU A 364 -7.43 14.91 -0.67
CA GLU A 364 -8.35 15.51 -1.64
C GLU A 364 -9.27 14.50 -2.31
N ASP A 365 -10.46 14.97 -2.73
CA ASP A 365 -11.44 14.15 -3.44
C ASP A 365 -11.83 12.87 -2.67
N ILE A 366 -12.16 12.99 -1.39
CA ILE A 366 -12.58 11.88 -0.53
C ILE A 366 -14.11 11.85 -0.44
N THR A 367 -14.69 10.66 -0.59
CA THR A 367 -16.14 10.43 -0.52
C THR A 367 -16.50 9.30 0.44
N GLY A 368 -17.77 9.22 0.83
CA GLY A 368 -18.33 8.12 1.63
C GLY A 368 -18.59 8.50 3.08
N TYR A 369 -18.41 7.55 4.01
CA TYR A 369 -18.67 7.74 5.43
C TYR A 369 -17.42 7.51 6.28
N CYS A 370 -17.23 8.35 7.30
CA CYS A 370 -16.25 8.14 8.35
C CYS A 370 -16.77 8.65 9.70
N ARG A 371 -16.30 8.06 10.78
CA ARG A 371 -16.65 8.53 12.12
C ARG A 371 -15.99 9.86 12.45
N ARG A 372 -14.75 10.09 11.97
CA ARG A 372 -13.99 11.34 12.07
C ARG A 372 -13.21 11.54 10.79
N PHE A 373 -13.14 12.77 10.31
CA PHE A 373 -12.32 13.04 9.15
C PHE A 373 -10.86 13.29 9.53
N LEU A 374 -10.57 14.37 10.26
CA LEU A 374 -9.25 14.65 10.81
C LEU A 374 -9.22 14.35 12.31
N PHE A 375 -8.22 13.58 12.73
CA PHE A 375 -8.04 13.24 14.14
C PHE A 375 -6.61 13.49 14.60
N ILE A 376 -6.42 14.39 15.57
CA ILE A 376 -5.11 14.73 16.15
C ILE A 376 -5.24 14.77 17.67
N HIS A 377 -4.70 13.77 18.33
CA HIS A 377 -4.65 13.73 19.79
C HIS A 377 -3.25 13.33 20.26
N PRO A 378 -2.84 13.75 21.48
CA PRO A 378 -1.63 13.24 22.09
C PRO A 378 -1.68 11.71 22.17
N TRP A 379 -0.64 11.06 21.65
CA TRP A 379 -0.54 9.62 21.67
C TRP A 379 0.28 9.15 22.86
N THR A 380 -0.31 8.38 23.75
CA THR A 380 0.30 7.96 25.00
C THR A 380 0.47 6.45 25.14
N GLN A 381 0.05 5.67 24.13
CA GLN A 381 0.21 4.23 24.15
C GLN A 381 1.68 3.85 23.99
N PHE A 382 2.15 2.94 24.85
CA PHE A 382 3.57 2.50 24.89
C PHE A 382 4.57 3.65 25.08
N PHE A 383 4.15 4.68 25.85
CA PHE A 383 5.00 5.81 26.19
C PHE A 383 6.22 5.34 26.98
N GLN A 384 7.40 5.80 26.57
CA GLN A 384 8.67 5.59 27.26
C GLN A 384 9.24 6.96 27.65
N LYS A 385 9.28 7.25 28.94
CA LYS A 385 9.93 8.47 29.42
C LYS A 385 11.43 8.33 29.15
N GLY A 386 11.95 9.20 28.29
CA GLY A 386 13.39 9.29 28.04
C GLY A 386 14.09 10.25 29.00
N ASP A 387 15.41 10.32 28.82
CA ASP A 387 16.35 11.15 29.57
C ASP A 387 16.70 12.47 28.85
N ARG A 388 16.01 12.77 27.74
CA ARG A 388 16.21 13.95 26.90
C ARG A 388 14.95 14.79 26.85
N ASP A 389 15.09 16.10 27.02
CA ASP A 389 14.02 17.05 26.74
C ASP A 389 13.84 17.18 25.21
N LEU A 390 12.64 16.94 24.74
CA LEU A 390 12.29 17.04 23.33
C LEU A 390 11.67 18.40 23.02
N PRO A 391 12.02 19.02 21.89
CA PRO A 391 11.24 20.15 21.38
C PRO A 391 9.82 19.67 21.05
N PRO A 392 8.83 20.57 21.00
CA PRO A 392 7.51 20.22 20.52
C PRO A 392 7.58 19.60 19.12
N SER A 393 6.87 18.50 18.91
CA SER A 393 6.69 17.91 17.59
C SER A 393 5.93 18.88 16.67
N ARG A 394 6.08 18.76 15.35
CA ARG A 394 5.43 19.67 14.40
C ARG A 394 4.55 18.94 13.41
N CYS A 395 3.47 19.62 13.05
CA CYS A 395 2.62 19.21 11.94
C CYS A 395 2.22 20.47 11.17
N ASN A 396 2.68 20.60 9.92
CA ASN A 396 2.49 21.83 9.14
C ASN A 396 2.29 21.55 7.65
N ASN A 397 1.74 22.54 6.93
CA ASN A 397 1.44 22.44 5.50
C ASN A 397 0.50 21.25 5.19
N ILE A 398 -0.61 21.16 5.91
CA ILE A 398 -1.62 20.11 5.72
C ILE A 398 -2.81 20.70 4.96
N SER A 399 -3.07 20.22 3.78
CA SER A 399 -4.17 20.67 2.92
C SER A 399 -5.24 19.60 2.76
N MET A 400 -6.50 19.98 3.01
CA MET A 400 -7.68 19.13 2.83
C MET A 400 -8.66 19.85 1.90
N GLN A 401 -9.07 19.19 0.80
CA GLN A 401 -9.93 19.85 -0.19
C GLN A 401 -10.85 18.88 -0.91
N ARG A 402 -11.99 19.39 -1.32
CA ARG A 402 -13.03 18.63 -2.02
C ARG A 402 -13.46 17.37 -1.26
N ILE A 403 -13.64 17.52 0.05
CA ILE A 403 -14.06 16.44 0.95
C ILE A 403 -15.59 16.34 0.97
N LYS A 404 -16.11 15.19 0.59
CA LYS A 404 -17.55 14.90 0.51
C LYS A 404 -17.89 13.63 1.30
N VAL A 405 -17.53 13.64 2.58
CA VAL A 405 -17.81 12.54 3.50
C VAL A 405 -19.00 12.89 4.39
N GLU A 406 -19.83 11.91 4.67
CA GLU A 406 -20.77 11.97 5.77
C GLU A 406 -20.00 11.63 7.06
N THR A 407 -20.07 12.51 8.06
CA THR A 407 -19.36 12.33 9.33
C THR A 407 -20.04 13.08 10.47
N PRO A 408 -20.15 12.47 11.68
CA PRO A 408 -20.58 13.21 12.88
C PRO A 408 -19.51 14.19 13.39
N ASP A 409 -18.23 14.02 12.98
CA ASP A 409 -17.14 14.79 13.54
C ASP A 409 -16.05 15.05 12.46
N MET A 410 -16.09 16.25 11.87
CA MET A 410 -15.15 16.61 10.81
C MET A 410 -13.73 16.82 11.34
N PHE A 411 -13.58 17.44 12.52
CA PHE A 411 -12.28 17.83 13.08
C PHE A 411 -12.23 17.55 14.59
N ASP A 412 -11.69 16.39 14.97
CA ASP A 412 -11.44 16.03 16.38
C ASP A 412 -9.95 16.28 16.71
N VAL A 413 -9.64 17.53 17.01
CA VAL A 413 -8.28 18.01 17.27
C VAL A 413 -8.16 18.49 18.71
N LYS A 414 -7.20 17.95 19.45
CA LYS A 414 -6.85 18.39 20.82
C LYS A 414 -5.54 19.13 20.80
N PRO A 415 -5.52 20.43 21.11
CA PRO A 415 -4.30 21.20 21.31
C PRO A 415 -3.42 20.61 22.43
N SER A 416 -2.12 20.80 22.32
CA SER A 416 -1.14 20.39 23.34
C SER A 416 0.08 21.33 23.30
N ASP A 417 0.72 21.52 24.43
CA ASP A 417 2.02 22.21 24.54
C ASP A 417 3.20 21.36 24.02
N LYS A 418 2.93 20.09 23.65
CA LYS A 418 3.92 19.13 23.18
C LYS A 418 4.02 19.03 21.66
N TYR A 419 3.12 19.70 20.93
CA TYR A 419 3.18 19.77 19.48
C TYR A 419 2.60 21.09 18.94
N ILE A 420 3.08 21.48 17.80
CA ILE A 420 2.70 22.71 17.08
C ILE A 420 1.95 22.29 15.81
N LEU A 421 0.77 22.87 15.59
CA LEU A 421 -0.08 22.67 14.41
C LEU A 421 -0.15 23.97 13.63
N ASP A 422 0.56 24.06 12.51
CA ASP A 422 0.67 25.28 11.69
C ASP A 422 0.23 25.00 10.24
N ASP A 423 -0.25 26.03 9.55
CA ASP A 423 -0.52 26.01 8.10
C ASP A 423 -1.46 24.89 7.68
N PHE A 424 -2.54 24.67 8.43
CA PHE A 424 -3.64 23.80 8.01
C PHE A 424 -4.62 24.57 7.13
N THR A 425 -5.08 23.95 6.05
CA THR A 425 -6.11 24.52 5.17
C THR A 425 -7.23 23.51 4.88
N PHE A 426 -8.46 24.02 4.81
CA PHE A 426 -9.63 23.28 4.34
C PHE A 426 -10.32 24.07 3.23
N ASP A 427 -10.43 23.46 2.02
CA ASP A 427 -10.90 24.13 0.80
C ASP A 427 -10.23 25.50 0.57
N GLY A 428 -8.91 25.56 0.79
CA GLY A 428 -8.09 26.75 0.62
C GLY A 428 -8.22 27.81 1.71
N LYS A 429 -9.02 27.58 2.75
CA LYS A 429 -9.18 28.49 3.88
C LYS A 429 -8.28 28.05 5.04
N PRO A 430 -7.52 28.98 5.64
CA PRO A 430 -6.70 28.68 6.82
C PRO A 430 -7.55 28.16 7.99
N MET A 431 -6.99 27.22 8.73
CA MET A 431 -7.57 26.65 9.95
C MET A 431 -6.64 26.94 11.13
N THR A 432 -7.24 27.12 12.30
CA THR A 432 -6.53 27.28 13.60
C THR A 432 -7.13 26.28 14.59
N PHE A 433 -6.27 25.64 15.40
CA PHE A 433 -6.68 24.65 16.40
C PHE A 433 -6.20 25.04 17.80
#